data_8a6a65ccaf455e55b8f90597c3c8ce17
#
_entry.id   8a6a65ccaf455e55b8f90597c3c8ce17
#
_cell.length_a   1.000
_cell.length_b   1.000
_cell.length_c   1.000
_cell.angle_alpha   90.00
_cell.angle_beta   90.00
_cell.angle_gamma   90.00
#
_symmetry.space_group_name_H-M   'P 1'
#
loop_
_entity.id
_entity.type
_entity.pdbx_description
1 polymer ?
#
loop_
_entity_poly.entity_id
_entity_poly.type
_entity_poly.pdbx_seq_one_letter_code
_entity_poly.pdbx_strand_id
1 'polypeptide(L)'
;MNPPPDLDTFRRDALARGFDEVLERQWPPGEVLPTHTHPFAVEAWVVAGEMWLGTGEGAPRHLVAGQRFVLEAEVPHDERYGPQGATYWVARRQPPA
;
A
#
# COMPACT_ATOMS: atom_id res chain seq x y z
N MET A 1 14.08 -8.16 -2.23
CA MET A 1 13.44 -8.28 -0.91
C MET A 1 12.21 -9.17 -1.03
N ASN A 2 12.08 -10.14 -0.16
CA ASN A 2 10.94 -11.06 -0.17
C ASN A 2 9.77 -10.49 0.61
N PRO A 3 8.54 -10.76 0.19
CA PRO A 3 7.39 -10.37 0.98
C PRO A 3 7.41 -11.05 2.36
N PRO A 4 6.86 -10.38 3.39
CA PRO A 4 6.77 -11.01 4.71
C PRO A 4 5.86 -12.25 4.67
N PRO A 5 6.15 -13.27 5.48
CA PRO A 5 5.38 -14.51 5.43
C PRO A 5 3.96 -14.39 5.98
N ASP A 6 3.72 -13.44 6.87
CA ASP A 6 2.42 -13.21 7.48
C ASP A 6 2.29 -11.78 8.01
N LEU A 7 1.08 -11.40 8.34
CA LEU A 7 0.77 -10.06 8.82
C LEU A 7 1.48 -9.75 10.14
N ASP A 8 1.55 -10.70 11.05
CA ASP A 8 2.19 -10.47 12.34
C ASP A 8 3.69 -10.19 12.19
N THR A 9 4.36 -10.90 11.30
CA THR A 9 5.77 -10.65 11.01
C THR A 9 5.96 -9.27 10.41
N PHE A 10 5.11 -8.90 9.45
CA PHE A 10 5.17 -7.58 8.84
C PHE A 10 4.95 -6.48 9.88
N ARG A 11 3.93 -6.66 10.74
CA ARG A 11 3.62 -5.68 11.79
C ARG A 11 4.80 -5.50 12.73
N ARG A 12 5.35 -6.58 13.23
CA ARG A 12 6.47 -6.53 14.17
C ARG A 12 7.67 -5.82 13.58
N ASP A 13 8.02 -6.17 12.33
CA ASP A 13 9.13 -5.56 11.63
C ASP A 13 8.90 -4.06 11.38
N ALA A 14 7.72 -3.71 10.89
CA ALA A 14 7.39 -2.32 10.60
C ALA A 14 7.40 -1.46 11.87
N LEU A 15 6.79 -1.94 12.95
CA LEU A 15 6.79 -1.20 14.21
C LEU A 15 8.21 -1.03 14.75
N ALA A 16 9.06 -2.04 14.61
CA ALA A 16 10.46 -1.95 15.02
C ALA A 16 11.24 -0.92 14.19
N ARG A 17 10.82 -0.67 12.94
CA ARG A 17 11.44 0.34 12.07
C ARG A 17 10.85 1.73 12.23
N GLY A 18 9.93 1.94 13.18
CA GLY A 18 9.38 3.24 13.50
C GLY A 18 8.07 3.59 12.82
N PHE A 19 7.40 2.64 12.17
CA PHE A 19 6.05 2.85 11.70
C PHE A 19 5.08 2.86 12.88
N ASP A 20 3.99 3.61 12.76
CA ASP A 20 3.07 3.86 13.88
C ASP A 20 1.93 2.85 13.95
N GLU A 21 1.52 2.33 12.80
CA GLU A 21 0.46 1.33 12.75
C GLU A 21 0.59 0.44 11.51
N VAL A 22 -0.04 -0.73 11.58
CA VAL A 22 -0.09 -1.67 10.48
C VAL A 22 -1.52 -2.18 10.34
N LEU A 23 -2.01 -2.18 9.09
CA LEU A 23 -3.39 -2.56 8.77
C LEU A 23 -3.41 -3.56 7.62
N GLU A 24 -4.42 -4.40 7.59
CA GLU A 24 -4.79 -5.14 6.39
C GLU A 24 -5.93 -4.38 5.71
N ARG A 25 -5.79 -4.13 4.42
CA ARG A 25 -6.81 -3.46 3.62
C ARG A 25 -7.28 -4.39 2.53
N GLN A 26 -8.60 -4.53 2.42
CA GLN A 26 -9.23 -5.34 1.39
C GLN A 26 -10.13 -4.44 0.55
N TRP A 27 -9.87 -4.43 -0.76
CA TRP A 27 -10.61 -3.59 -1.71
C TRP A 27 -11.45 -4.46 -2.62
N PRO A 28 -12.72 -4.09 -2.86
CA PRO A 28 -13.59 -4.89 -3.72
C PRO A 28 -13.18 -4.84 -5.19
N PRO A 29 -13.67 -5.80 -6.00
CA PRO A 29 -13.41 -5.81 -7.44
C PRO A 29 -13.80 -4.49 -8.10
N GLY A 30 -12.93 -4.00 -8.98
CA GLY A 30 -13.21 -2.84 -9.80
C GLY A 30 -13.26 -1.50 -9.09
N GLU A 31 -12.89 -1.44 -7.82
CA GLU A 31 -12.89 -0.18 -7.06
C GLU A 31 -11.91 0.81 -7.68
N VAL A 32 -12.30 2.08 -7.70
CA VAL A 32 -11.47 3.17 -8.19
C VAL A 32 -11.42 4.26 -7.13
N LEU A 33 -10.21 4.62 -6.73
CA LEU A 33 -9.99 5.73 -5.82
C LEU A 33 -9.36 6.86 -6.61
N PRO A 34 -10.06 8.01 -6.74
CA PRO A 34 -9.50 9.15 -7.46
C PRO A 34 -8.27 9.71 -6.74
N THR A 35 -7.53 10.56 -7.42
CA THR A 35 -6.32 11.16 -6.88
C THR A 35 -6.59 11.81 -5.52
N HIS A 36 -5.78 11.44 -4.56
CA HIS A 36 -5.87 11.94 -3.18
C HIS A 36 -4.50 11.96 -2.54
N THR A 37 -4.40 12.59 -1.38
CA THR A 37 -3.18 12.58 -0.56
C THR A 37 -3.54 12.14 0.85
N HIS A 38 -2.53 11.77 1.61
CA HIS A 38 -2.69 11.61 3.06
C HIS A 38 -1.44 12.11 3.79
N PRO A 39 -1.58 12.49 5.07
CA PRO A 39 -0.49 13.17 5.80
C PRO A 39 0.57 12.20 6.34
N PHE A 40 0.51 10.94 6.01
CA PHE A 40 1.45 9.93 6.50
C PHE A 40 2.13 9.22 5.33
N ALA A 41 3.32 8.69 5.59
CA ALA A 41 4.02 7.83 4.64
C ALA A 41 3.52 6.39 4.79
N VAL A 42 3.57 5.62 3.70
CA VAL A 42 3.16 4.22 3.71
C VAL A 42 4.20 3.32 3.07
N GLU A 43 4.24 2.09 3.56
CA GLU A 43 4.92 0.97 2.90
C GLU A 43 3.93 -0.18 2.90
N ALA A 44 3.67 -0.75 1.74
CA ALA A 44 2.65 -1.77 1.60
C ALA A 44 3.12 -2.95 0.76
N TRP A 45 2.61 -4.15 1.08
CA TRP A 45 2.80 -5.35 0.30
C TRP A 45 1.45 -5.84 -0.20
N VAL A 46 1.33 -6.02 -1.52
CA VAL A 46 0.15 -6.67 -2.09
C VAL A 46 0.29 -8.16 -1.80
N VAL A 47 -0.74 -8.75 -1.20
CA VAL A 47 -0.72 -10.17 -0.81
C VAL A 47 -1.75 -11.01 -1.57
N ALA A 48 -2.73 -10.37 -2.21
CA ALA A 48 -3.72 -11.05 -3.05
C ALA A 48 -4.29 -10.08 -4.08
N GLY A 49 -4.70 -10.60 -5.24
CA GLY A 49 -5.32 -9.79 -6.28
C GLY A 49 -4.34 -8.94 -7.05
N GLU A 50 -4.86 -7.84 -7.61
CA GLU A 50 -4.03 -6.90 -8.36
C GLU A 50 -4.58 -5.49 -8.27
N MET A 51 -3.68 -4.52 -8.46
CA MET A 51 -4.03 -3.11 -8.45
C MET A 51 -3.10 -2.32 -9.36
N TRP A 52 -3.54 -1.11 -9.71
CA TRP A 52 -2.72 -0.12 -10.41
C TRP A 52 -2.59 1.12 -9.54
N LEU A 53 -1.36 1.57 -9.33
CA LEU A 53 -1.05 2.75 -8.54
C LEU A 53 -0.50 3.84 -9.45
N GLY A 54 -1.22 4.95 -9.56
CA GLY A 54 -0.80 6.10 -10.35
C GLY A 54 -0.29 7.22 -9.45
N THR A 55 0.85 7.79 -9.80
CA THR A 55 1.41 8.95 -9.08
C THR A 55 1.47 10.19 -9.98
N GLY A 56 0.86 10.13 -11.17
CA GLY A 56 0.87 11.24 -12.12
C GLY A 56 2.13 11.33 -12.97
N GLU A 57 3.11 10.48 -12.73
CA GLU A 57 4.35 10.44 -13.50
C GLU A 57 4.45 9.12 -14.26
N GLY A 58 4.24 9.18 -15.57
CA GLY A 58 4.27 7.99 -16.42
C GLY A 58 3.04 7.13 -16.27
N ALA A 59 3.14 5.89 -16.71
CA ALA A 59 2.05 4.92 -16.62
C ALA A 59 1.87 4.45 -15.16
N PRO A 60 0.62 4.14 -14.76
CA PRO A 60 0.39 3.54 -13.45
C PRO A 60 1.19 2.24 -13.28
N ARG A 61 1.66 2.00 -12.07
CA ARG A 61 2.33 0.75 -11.76
C ARG A 61 1.31 -0.36 -11.55
N HIS A 62 1.51 -1.47 -12.26
CA HIS A 62 0.70 -2.68 -12.05
C HIS A 62 1.35 -3.50 -10.94
N LEU A 63 0.60 -3.78 -9.89
CA LEU A 63 1.07 -4.48 -8.70
C LEU A 63 0.24 -5.72 -8.46
N VAL A 64 0.92 -6.84 -8.28
CA VAL A 64 0.31 -8.13 -7.99
C VAL A 64 0.87 -8.69 -6.69
N ALA A 65 0.31 -9.80 -6.21
CA ALA A 65 0.76 -10.44 -4.97
C ALA A 65 2.28 -10.64 -4.97
N GLY A 66 2.93 -10.29 -3.87
CA GLY A 66 4.38 -10.37 -3.72
C GLY A 66 5.13 -9.09 -4.05
N GLN A 67 4.43 -8.07 -4.54
CA GLN A 67 5.05 -6.79 -4.87
C GLN A 67 4.68 -5.73 -3.84
N ARG A 68 5.54 -4.73 -3.70
CA ARG A 68 5.35 -3.68 -2.70
C ARG A 68 5.37 -2.30 -3.33
N PHE A 69 4.82 -1.34 -2.60
CA PHE A 69 4.93 0.07 -2.95
C PHE A 69 5.19 0.92 -1.71
N VAL A 70 5.80 2.07 -1.94
CA VAL A 70 6.13 3.04 -0.91
C VAL A 70 5.65 4.40 -1.40
N LEU A 71 4.98 5.16 -0.52
CA LEU A 71 4.57 6.53 -0.79
C LEU A 71 4.99 7.41 0.37
N GLU A 72 5.66 8.51 0.06
CA GLU A 72 5.94 9.53 1.06
C GLU A 72 4.64 10.28 1.43
N ALA A 73 4.66 10.97 2.57
CA ALA A 73 3.52 11.79 2.98
C ALA A 73 3.19 12.84 1.92
N GLU A 74 1.91 13.13 1.73
CA GLU A 74 1.40 14.17 0.85
C GLU A 74 1.66 13.95 -0.65
N VAL A 75 2.09 12.77 -1.07
CA VAL A 75 2.26 12.46 -2.49
C VAL A 75 0.88 12.17 -3.11
N PRO A 76 0.45 12.95 -4.12
CA PRO A 76 -0.80 12.67 -4.81
C PRO A 76 -0.74 11.33 -5.54
N HIS A 77 -1.77 10.53 -5.37
CA HIS A 77 -1.83 9.22 -6.03
C HIS A 77 -3.28 8.79 -6.22
N ASP A 78 -3.48 7.92 -7.19
CA ASP A 78 -4.76 7.27 -7.44
C ASP A 78 -4.56 5.76 -7.47
N GLU A 79 -5.66 5.04 -7.25
CA GLU A 79 -5.64 3.58 -7.18
C GLU A 79 -6.80 3.00 -7.95
N ARG A 80 -6.53 1.90 -8.64
CA ARG A 80 -7.56 1.13 -9.33
C ARG A 80 -7.35 -0.33 -9.03
N TYR A 81 -8.43 -1.04 -8.74
CA TYR A 81 -8.38 -2.44 -8.33
C TYR A 81 -8.91 -3.35 -9.44
N GLY A 82 -8.31 -4.52 -9.59
CA GLY A 82 -8.63 -5.45 -10.65
C GLY A 82 -9.94 -6.19 -10.45
N PRO A 83 -10.27 -7.12 -11.35
CA PRO A 83 -11.57 -7.81 -11.35
C PRO A 83 -11.81 -8.70 -10.14
N GLN A 84 -10.77 -8.98 -9.36
CA GLN A 84 -10.88 -9.75 -8.11
C GLN A 84 -10.58 -8.90 -6.89
N GLY A 85 -10.44 -7.57 -7.07
CA GLY A 85 -10.00 -6.70 -5.99
C GLY A 85 -8.55 -6.91 -5.64
N ALA A 86 -8.17 -6.47 -4.45
CA ALA A 86 -6.83 -6.70 -3.93
C ALA A 86 -6.84 -6.63 -2.41
N THR A 87 -5.90 -7.35 -1.81
CA THR A 87 -5.60 -7.24 -0.38
C THR A 87 -4.16 -6.81 -0.25
N TYR A 88 -3.89 -5.83 0.62
CA TYR A 88 -2.51 -5.49 0.95
C TYR A 88 -2.36 -5.24 2.44
N TRP A 89 -1.14 -5.41 2.91
CA TRP A 89 -0.73 -5.06 4.27
C TRP A 89 0.00 -3.73 4.18
N VAL A 90 -0.39 -2.76 4.99
CA VAL A 90 0.15 -1.41 4.93
C VAL A 90 0.63 -0.95 6.30
N ALA A 91 1.86 -0.42 6.33
CA ALA A 91 2.41 0.27 7.47
C ALA A 91 2.34 1.77 7.22
N ARG A 92 1.96 2.53 8.23
CA ARG A 92 1.83 3.99 8.17
C ARG A 92 2.78 4.64 9.15
N ARG A 93 3.44 5.71 8.70
CA ARG A 93 4.31 6.52 9.55
C ARG A 93 3.81 7.95 9.53
N GLN A 94 3.43 8.46 10.70
CA GLN A 94 3.03 9.85 10.83
C GLN A 94 4.24 10.77 10.70
N PRO A 95 4.06 12.02 10.20
CA PRO A 95 5.16 12.95 10.15
C PRO A 95 5.63 13.30 11.58
N PRO A 96 6.90 13.68 11.75
CA PRO A 96 7.39 14.14 13.05
C PRO A 96 6.59 15.34 13.53
N ALA A 97 6.40 15.42 14.84
CA ALA A 97 5.71 16.54 15.46
C ALA A 97 6.55 17.81 15.41
#